data_332cf77a992bf70f283f9300380ac356
#
_entry.id   332cf77a992bf70f283f9300380ac356
#
_cell.length_a   1.000
_cell.length_b   1.000
_cell.length_c   1.000
_cell.angle_alpha   90.00
_cell.angle_beta   90.00
_cell.angle_gamma   90.00
#
_symmetry.space_group_name_H-M   'P 1'
#
loop_
_entity.id
_entity.type
_entity.pdbx_description
1 polymer ?
#
loop_
_entity_poly.entity_id
_entity_poly.type
_entity_poly.pdbx_seq_one_letter_code
_entity_poly.pdbx_strand_id
1 'polypeptide(L)'
;MTVAEHVAEIPQGSIAYRDLGQGEPLLFVHGLLVDGRLWDGVAERLRGDFRCIVPDWPMGSHRTPMRPHADLTPPGMAELVIAFMDALGLERATIVGNDSGGAVSQILAAAHPERVERLVLTNCDSFEHFPPFPFSLMPPLARLPGGMTALALPFRIGAIRRATYGLLAKHPIGPELVDSWLAPIAGEGVRRDTRKFTAAANKRYTLEAAERLRTFERPLRFAWGSEDRFFKPDHAERLAAIVPDARIEWVADAGTFVPLDQPARVAELIAGFVREGSGVAADRAA
;
A
#
# COMPACT_ATOMS: atom_id res chain seq x y z
N MET A 1 -17.29 1.59 -17.68
CA MET A 1 -18.20 2.26 -16.73
C MET A 1 -17.35 3.06 -15.78
N THR A 2 -17.63 4.35 -15.61
CA THR A 2 -16.95 5.18 -14.61
C THR A 2 -17.40 4.69 -13.23
N VAL A 3 -16.46 4.18 -12.43
CA VAL A 3 -16.74 3.77 -11.06
C VAL A 3 -17.00 5.03 -10.24
N ALA A 4 -18.04 5.02 -9.42
CA ALA A 4 -18.34 6.15 -8.54
C ALA A 4 -17.21 6.34 -7.54
N GLU A 5 -16.72 7.57 -7.44
CA GLU A 5 -15.75 7.98 -6.42
C GLU A 5 -16.52 8.47 -5.19
N HIS A 6 -16.16 7.94 -4.04
CA HIS A 6 -16.71 8.32 -2.74
C HIS A 6 -15.68 9.14 -1.96
N VAL A 7 -16.13 9.84 -0.93
CA VAL A 7 -15.26 10.58 -0.02
C VAL A 7 -15.59 10.20 1.42
N ALA A 8 -14.60 9.79 2.18
CA ALA A 8 -14.71 9.57 3.61
C ALA A 8 -14.10 10.77 4.36
N GLU A 9 -14.89 11.37 5.24
CA GLU A 9 -14.45 12.44 6.13
C GLU A 9 -13.87 11.83 7.41
N ILE A 10 -12.63 12.15 7.71
CA ILE A 10 -11.91 11.71 8.90
C ILE A 10 -11.30 12.90 9.65
N PRO A 11 -10.85 12.75 10.90
CA PRO A 11 -10.26 13.88 11.65
C PRO A 11 -9.06 14.52 10.95
N GLN A 12 -8.30 13.76 10.16
CA GLN A 12 -7.11 14.20 9.44
C GLN A 12 -7.43 14.91 8.12
N GLY A 13 -8.63 14.76 7.56
CA GLY A 13 -9.04 15.33 6.26
C GLY A 13 -10.04 14.46 5.54
N SER A 14 -10.05 14.55 4.21
CA SER A 14 -10.96 13.80 3.34
C SER A 14 -10.18 12.80 2.50
N ILE A 15 -10.62 11.55 2.43
CA ILE A 15 -10.01 10.49 1.63
C ILE A 15 -11.00 10.11 0.51
N ALA A 16 -10.58 10.31 -0.73
CA ALA A 16 -11.30 9.79 -1.88
C ALA A 16 -11.07 8.27 -1.99
N TYR A 17 -12.11 7.53 -2.32
CA TYR A 17 -12.01 6.07 -2.49
C TYR A 17 -13.04 5.54 -3.46
N ARG A 18 -12.78 4.36 -3.98
CA ARG A 18 -13.75 3.57 -4.74
C ARG A 18 -14.19 2.38 -3.89
N ASP A 19 -15.48 2.07 -3.96
CA ASP A 19 -16.12 0.96 -3.25
C ASP A 19 -16.80 0.05 -4.27
N LEU A 20 -16.29 -1.15 -4.45
CA LEU A 20 -16.64 -2.05 -5.52
C LEU A 20 -17.07 -3.39 -4.97
N GLY A 21 -18.22 -3.88 -5.43
CA GLY A 21 -18.74 -5.18 -5.00
C GLY A 21 -19.35 -5.15 -3.60
N GLN A 22 -19.56 -6.34 -3.05
CA GLN A 22 -20.16 -6.57 -1.73
C GLN A 22 -19.53 -7.80 -1.09
N GLY A 23 -19.73 -8.00 0.21
CA GLY A 23 -19.20 -9.14 0.94
C GLY A 23 -18.06 -8.77 1.88
N GLU A 24 -17.11 -9.68 2.08
CA GLU A 24 -15.98 -9.48 2.98
C GLU A 24 -15.08 -8.33 2.50
N PRO A 25 -14.76 -7.35 3.39
CA PRO A 25 -14.04 -6.15 2.98
C PRO A 25 -12.54 -6.42 2.74
N LEU A 26 -12.07 -6.03 1.56
CA LEU A 26 -10.67 -5.95 1.18
C LEU A 26 -10.27 -4.47 1.10
N LEU A 27 -9.39 -4.03 1.97
CA LEU A 27 -8.88 -2.65 2.00
C LEU A 27 -7.48 -2.59 1.41
N PHE A 28 -7.35 -1.87 0.30
CA PHE A 28 -6.11 -1.77 -0.46
C PHE A 28 -5.27 -0.57 -0.02
N VAL A 29 -3.97 -0.80 0.18
CA VAL A 29 -3.02 0.23 0.60
C VAL A 29 -1.89 0.32 -0.42
N HIS A 30 -1.91 1.37 -1.24
CA HIS A 30 -0.90 1.65 -2.26
C HIS A 30 0.35 2.33 -1.67
N GLY A 31 1.41 2.43 -2.47
CA GLY A 31 2.68 3.04 -2.08
C GLY A 31 2.81 4.54 -2.35
N LEU A 32 4.04 5.04 -2.23
CA LEU A 32 4.39 6.45 -2.44
C LEU A 32 4.30 6.81 -3.93
N LEU A 33 3.74 7.99 -4.24
CA LEU A 33 3.62 8.56 -5.59
C LEU A 33 2.82 7.70 -6.58
N VAL A 34 1.91 6.89 -6.08
CA VAL A 34 0.85 6.21 -6.82
C VAL A 34 -0.48 6.42 -6.10
N ASP A 35 -1.59 6.05 -6.71
CA ASP A 35 -2.93 6.09 -6.10
C ASP A 35 -3.63 4.74 -6.19
N GLY A 36 -4.88 4.70 -5.78
CA GLY A 36 -5.68 3.47 -5.74
C GLY A 36 -5.77 2.75 -7.09
N ARG A 37 -5.55 3.43 -8.22
CA ARG A 37 -5.59 2.81 -9.55
C ARG A 37 -4.50 1.74 -9.76
N LEU A 38 -3.49 1.72 -8.91
CA LEU A 38 -2.55 0.58 -8.84
C LEU A 38 -3.29 -0.76 -8.73
N TRP A 39 -4.43 -0.76 -8.07
CA TRP A 39 -5.22 -1.94 -7.75
C TRP A 39 -6.41 -2.21 -8.70
N ASP A 40 -6.64 -1.36 -9.72
CA ASP A 40 -7.82 -1.46 -10.60
C ASP A 40 -8.00 -2.85 -11.20
N GLY A 41 -6.94 -3.40 -11.76
CA GLY A 41 -6.99 -4.71 -12.41
C GLY A 41 -7.27 -5.86 -11.42
N VAL A 42 -6.88 -5.71 -10.17
CA VAL A 42 -7.12 -6.68 -9.08
C VAL A 42 -8.55 -6.53 -8.56
N ALA A 43 -8.94 -5.30 -8.18
CA ALA A 43 -10.25 -5.01 -7.62
C ALA A 43 -11.40 -5.36 -8.57
N GLU A 44 -11.25 -5.09 -9.87
CA GLU A 44 -12.25 -5.44 -10.87
C GLU A 44 -12.50 -6.96 -10.95
N ARG A 45 -11.48 -7.77 -10.70
CA ARG A 45 -11.61 -9.24 -10.70
C ARG A 45 -12.18 -9.79 -9.40
N LEU A 46 -11.99 -9.06 -8.30
CA LEU A 46 -12.44 -9.48 -6.97
C LEU A 46 -13.85 -8.99 -6.61
N ARG A 47 -14.35 -7.93 -7.27
CA ARG A 47 -15.63 -7.27 -6.93
C ARG A 47 -16.87 -8.15 -7.05
N GLY A 48 -16.78 -9.28 -7.75
CA GLY A 48 -17.87 -10.24 -7.85
C GLY A 48 -18.11 -11.04 -6.58
N ASP A 49 -17.08 -11.19 -5.74
CA ASP A 49 -17.08 -12.03 -4.54
C ASP A 49 -16.82 -11.24 -3.25
N PHE A 50 -16.18 -10.08 -3.36
CA PHE A 50 -15.70 -9.28 -2.23
C PHE A 50 -16.06 -7.80 -2.36
N ARG A 51 -16.11 -7.11 -1.22
CA ARG A 51 -16.17 -5.65 -1.18
C ARG A 51 -14.76 -5.08 -1.27
N CYS A 52 -14.37 -4.55 -2.43
CA CYS A 52 -13.05 -3.96 -2.68
C CYS A 52 -13.07 -2.46 -2.40
N ILE A 53 -12.40 -2.02 -1.36
CA ILE A 53 -12.29 -0.63 -0.94
C ILE A 53 -10.90 -0.14 -1.33
N VAL A 54 -10.85 0.84 -2.24
CA VAL A 54 -9.62 1.28 -2.90
C VAL A 54 -9.44 2.79 -2.71
N PRO A 55 -8.82 3.22 -1.59
CA PRO A 55 -8.59 4.64 -1.30
C PRO A 55 -7.39 5.22 -2.04
N ASP A 56 -7.42 6.55 -2.20
CA ASP A 56 -6.27 7.36 -2.61
C ASP A 56 -5.59 7.93 -1.34
N TRP A 57 -4.66 7.16 -0.79
CA TRP A 57 -3.95 7.54 0.44
C TRP A 57 -3.07 8.78 0.26
N PRO A 58 -2.86 9.62 1.30
CA PRO A 58 -2.13 10.88 1.17
C PRO A 58 -0.60 10.70 1.08
N MET A 59 -0.16 9.88 0.12
CA MET A 59 1.23 9.56 -0.16
C MET A 59 1.74 10.14 -1.50
N GLY A 60 1.18 11.28 -1.96
CA GLY A 60 1.74 12.07 -3.06
C GLY A 60 0.91 12.12 -4.34
N SER A 61 -0.03 11.20 -4.53
CA SER A 61 -0.92 11.18 -5.70
C SER A 61 -2.38 11.49 -5.36
N HIS A 62 -2.68 11.73 -4.09
CA HIS A 62 -4.00 12.18 -3.63
C HIS A 62 -4.30 13.59 -4.12
N ARG A 63 -5.56 13.88 -4.40
CA ARG A 63 -5.98 15.16 -5.01
C ARG A 63 -6.36 16.21 -3.99
N THR A 64 -6.92 15.80 -2.85
CA THR A 64 -7.36 16.70 -1.78
C THR A 64 -6.31 16.70 -0.67
N PRO A 65 -5.65 17.85 -0.40
CA PRO A 65 -4.68 17.93 0.69
C PRO A 65 -5.31 17.63 2.05
N MET A 66 -4.57 16.93 2.90
CA MET A 66 -4.95 16.70 4.29
C MET A 66 -4.90 17.98 5.10
N ARG A 67 -5.54 17.98 6.27
CA ARG A 67 -5.46 19.10 7.21
C ARG A 67 -4.00 19.36 7.60
N PRO A 68 -3.57 20.60 7.80
CA PRO A 68 -2.18 20.94 8.08
C PRO A 68 -1.58 20.23 9.31
N HIS A 69 -2.40 19.91 10.31
CA HIS A 69 -1.98 19.23 11.54
C HIS A 69 -2.01 17.69 11.44
N ALA A 70 -2.49 17.11 10.32
CA ALA A 70 -2.53 15.67 10.15
C ALA A 70 -1.13 15.06 10.32
N ASP A 71 -1.02 14.02 11.14
CA ASP A 71 0.18 13.21 11.22
C ASP A 71 0.18 12.22 10.04
N LEU A 72 1.14 12.40 9.15
CA LEU A 72 1.37 11.54 7.99
C LEU A 72 2.74 10.84 8.08
N THR A 73 3.30 10.70 9.27
CA THR A 73 4.40 9.77 9.50
C THR A 73 3.94 8.32 9.25
N PRO A 74 4.82 7.36 9.00
CA PRO A 74 4.39 5.97 8.79
C PRO A 74 3.46 5.43 9.89
N PRO A 75 3.67 5.64 11.19
CA PRO A 75 2.66 5.32 12.21
C PRO A 75 1.38 6.16 12.09
N GLY A 76 1.50 7.47 11.83
CA GLY A 76 0.34 8.33 11.61
C GLY A 76 -0.51 7.90 10.41
N MET A 77 0.11 7.32 9.38
CA MET A 77 -0.61 6.72 8.25
C MET A 77 -1.37 5.44 8.67
N ALA A 78 -0.82 4.62 9.55
CA ALA A 78 -1.52 3.47 10.11
C ALA A 78 -2.77 3.91 10.89
N GLU A 79 -2.64 4.93 11.76
CA GLU A 79 -3.78 5.53 12.47
C GLU A 79 -4.81 6.17 11.52
N LEU A 80 -4.37 6.74 10.42
CA LEU A 80 -5.24 7.31 9.40
C LEU A 80 -6.04 6.20 8.69
N VAL A 81 -5.45 5.04 8.43
CA VAL A 81 -6.17 3.87 7.89
C VAL A 81 -7.22 3.38 8.89
N ILE A 82 -6.92 3.34 10.18
CA ILE A 82 -7.90 3.00 11.23
C ILE A 82 -9.05 4.00 11.26
N ALA A 83 -8.76 5.31 11.26
CA ALA A 83 -9.79 6.35 11.22
C ALA A 83 -10.68 6.25 9.97
N PHE A 84 -10.11 5.88 8.83
CA PHE A 84 -10.85 5.61 7.60
C PHE A 84 -11.76 4.38 7.74
N MET A 85 -11.26 3.29 8.33
CA MET A 85 -12.08 2.10 8.61
C MET A 85 -13.26 2.45 9.53
N ASP A 86 -13.03 3.27 10.57
CA ASP A 86 -14.07 3.73 11.48
C ASP A 86 -15.15 4.56 10.76
N ALA A 87 -14.73 5.46 9.87
CA ALA A 87 -15.65 6.28 9.07
C ALA A 87 -16.54 5.44 8.13
N LEU A 88 -16.07 4.26 7.73
CA LEU A 88 -16.82 3.30 6.91
C LEU A 88 -17.59 2.26 7.73
N GLY A 89 -17.49 2.28 9.06
CA GLY A 89 -18.09 1.27 9.94
C GLY A 89 -17.46 -0.12 9.81
N LEU A 90 -16.19 -0.18 9.40
CA LEU A 90 -15.45 -1.44 9.26
C LEU A 90 -14.79 -1.79 10.60
N GLU A 91 -15.31 -2.79 11.28
CA GLU A 91 -14.66 -3.31 12.50
C GLU A 91 -13.33 -3.97 12.15
N ARG A 92 -13.30 -4.78 11.09
CA ARG A 92 -12.13 -5.46 10.56
C ARG A 92 -12.14 -5.47 9.03
N ALA A 93 -10.96 -5.65 8.44
CA ALA A 93 -10.82 -5.86 7.01
C ALA A 93 -9.61 -6.75 6.70
N THR A 94 -9.64 -7.42 5.56
CA THR A 94 -8.42 -7.95 4.95
C THR A 94 -7.64 -6.78 4.38
N ILE A 95 -6.43 -6.53 4.92
CA ILE A 95 -5.56 -5.43 4.48
C ILE A 95 -4.63 -5.95 3.40
N VAL A 96 -4.56 -5.25 2.27
CA VAL A 96 -3.73 -5.62 1.11
C VAL A 96 -2.77 -4.47 0.80
N GLY A 97 -1.48 -4.67 1.06
CA GLY A 97 -0.46 -3.62 0.95
C GLY A 97 0.58 -3.87 -0.13
N ASN A 98 1.04 -2.79 -0.79
CA ASN A 98 2.13 -2.79 -1.77
C ASN A 98 3.10 -1.64 -1.52
N ASP A 99 4.39 -1.81 -1.80
CA ASP A 99 5.43 -0.78 -1.68
C ASP A 99 5.42 -0.16 -0.27
N SER A 100 5.47 1.15 -0.13
CA SER A 100 5.37 1.83 1.17
C SER A 100 4.01 1.62 1.86
N GLY A 101 2.96 1.30 1.10
CA GLY A 101 1.67 0.87 1.65
C GLY A 101 1.76 -0.47 2.40
N GLY A 102 2.65 -1.35 1.96
CA GLY A 102 2.94 -2.59 2.68
C GLY A 102 3.66 -2.33 4.02
N ALA A 103 4.56 -1.34 4.10
CA ALA A 103 5.13 -0.92 5.38
C ALA A 103 4.05 -0.36 6.33
N VAL A 104 3.16 0.51 5.82
CA VAL A 104 2.02 1.03 6.59
C VAL A 104 1.13 -0.12 7.07
N SER A 105 0.85 -1.11 6.22
CA SER A 105 0.05 -2.29 6.57
C SER A 105 0.71 -3.16 7.65
N GLN A 106 2.03 -3.32 7.63
CA GLN A 106 2.78 -4.01 8.68
C GLN A 106 2.72 -3.24 10.01
N ILE A 107 2.88 -1.92 9.98
CA ILE A 107 2.80 -1.05 11.16
C ILE A 107 1.38 -1.11 11.76
N LEU A 108 0.35 -1.05 10.91
CA LEU A 108 -1.04 -1.18 11.30
C LEU A 108 -1.30 -2.54 11.96
N ALA A 109 -0.91 -3.64 11.33
CA ALA A 109 -1.10 -4.99 11.86
C ALA A 109 -0.35 -5.22 13.18
N ALA A 110 0.81 -4.59 13.35
CA ALA A 110 1.59 -4.64 14.58
C ALA A 110 1.01 -3.80 15.72
N ALA A 111 0.33 -2.68 15.40
CA ALA A 111 -0.26 -1.77 16.38
C ALA A 111 -1.72 -2.14 16.72
N HIS A 112 -2.48 -2.59 15.75
CA HIS A 112 -3.92 -2.86 15.81
C HIS A 112 -4.29 -4.24 15.22
N PRO A 113 -3.71 -5.36 15.74
CA PRO A 113 -3.98 -6.70 15.19
C PRO A 113 -5.46 -7.07 15.25
N GLU A 114 -6.23 -6.50 16.17
CA GLU A 114 -7.67 -6.71 16.30
C GLU A 114 -8.48 -6.13 15.14
N ARG A 115 -7.92 -5.16 14.40
CA ARG A 115 -8.58 -4.52 13.24
C ARG A 115 -8.28 -5.24 11.92
N VAL A 116 -7.33 -6.18 11.94
CA VAL A 116 -6.91 -6.95 10.77
C VAL A 116 -7.56 -8.32 10.79
N GLU A 117 -8.38 -8.63 9.78
CA GLU A 117 -8.92 -9.96 9.59
C GLU A 117 -7.86 -10.89 8.99
N ARG A 118 -7.21 -10.42 7.93
CA ARG A 118 -6.06 -11.06 7.25
C ARG A 118 -5.13 -9.99 6.72
N LEU A 119 -3.86 -10.34 6.54
CA LEU A 119 -2.88 -9.46 5.93
C LEU A 119 -2.35 -10.07 4.63
N VAL A 120 -2.40 -9.32 3.54
CA VAL A 120 -1.76 -9.66 2.28
C VAL A 120 -0.71 -8.60 1.95
N LEU A 121 0.52 -9.04 1.74
CA LEU A 121 1.61 -8.16 1.35
C LEU A 121 2.10 -8.55 -0.04
N THR A 122 2.15 -7.59 -0.93
CA THR A 122 2.90 -7.70 -2.17
C THR A 122 4.21 -6.95 -2.00
N ASN A 123 5.15 -7.04 -2.93
CA ASN A 123 6.48 -6.42 -2.85
C ASN A 123 6.45 -5.08 -2.10
N CYS A 124 7.11 -5.01 -0.95
CA CYS A 124 7.00 -3.87 -0.05
C CYS A 124 8.22 -3.65 0.83
N ASP A 125 8.31 -2.44 1.35
CA ASP A 125 9.26 -2.06 2.38
C ASP A 125 9.16 -2.99 3.61
N SER A 126 10.31 -3.42 4.13
CA SER A 126 10.41 -4.26 5.32
C SER A 126 11.78 -4.15 5.99
N PHE A 127 11.86 -4.44 7.28
CA PHE A 127 13.08 -4.42 8.07
C PHE A 127 13.90 -3.13 7.86
N GLU A 128 15.21 -3.28 7.50
CA GLU A 128 16.12 -2.17 7.23
C GLU A 128 15.89 -1.47 5.89
N HIS A 129 15.05 -2.01 5.01
CA HIS A 129 14.77 -1.51 3.67
C HIS A 129 13.51 -0.63 3.63
N PHE A 130 13.47 0.39 4.46
CA PHE A 130 12.41 1.39 4.45
C PHE A 130 12.98 2.82 4.53
N PRO A 131 13.07 3.53 3.41
CA PRO A 131 12.94 3.04 2.02
C PRO A 131 14.21 2.30 1.53
N PRO A 132 14.12 1.46 0.47
CA PRO A 132 15.28 0.79 -0.10
C PRO A 132 16.18 1.78 -0.87
N PHE A 133 17.43 1.41 -1.12
CA PHE A 133 18.31 2.20 -2.01
C PHE A 133 17.80 2.11 -3.47
N PRO A 134 17.77 3.23 -4.26
CA PRO A 134 18.27 4.59 -3.91
C PRO A 134 17.26 5.50 -3.21
N PHE A 135 16.03 5.06 -2.97
CA PHE A 135 14.96 5.88 -2.36
C PHE A 135 15.29 6.27 -0.91
N SER A 136 16.20 5.56 -0.25
CA SER A 136 16.72 5.92 1.08
C SER A 136 17.43 7.28 1.14
N LEU A 137 17.74 7.88 0.00
CA LEU A 137 18.24 9.24 -0.09
C LEU A 137 17.13 10.31 -0.01
N MET A 138 15.88 9.93 -0.22
CA MET A 138 14.75 10.87 -0.20
C MET A 138 14.44 11.46 1.18
N PRO A 139 14.40 10.69 2.29
CA PRO A 139 14.06 11.22 3.60
C PRO A 139 14.98 12.37 4.07
N PRO A 140 16.32 12.27 4.03
CA PRO A 140 17.17 13.38 4.41
C PRO A 140 16.99 14.60 3.51
N LEU A 141 16.79 14.42 2.22
CA LEU A 141 16.52 15.53 1.28
C LEU A 141 15.16 16.19 1.57
N ALA A 142 14.12 15.41 1.80
CA ALA A 142 12.78 15.93 2.10
C ALA A 142 12.73 16.76 3.40
N ARG A 143 13.65 16.56 4.34
CA ARG A 143 13.76 17.36 5.57
C ARG A 143 14.27 18.77 5.32
N LEU A 144 15.05 18.97 4.26
CA LEU A 144 15.61 20.27 3.94
C LEU A 144 14.53 21.25 3.43
N PRO A 145 14.67 22.57 3.68
CA PRO A 145 13.83 23.57 3.03
C PRO A 145 13.90 23.43 1.50
N GLY A 146 12.73 23.35 0.86
CA GLY A 146 12.65 23.14 -0.60
C GLY A 146 13.02 21.73 -1.09
N GLY A 147 13.47 20.83 -0.21
CA GLY A 147 13.95 19.50 -0.57
C GLY A 147 12.90 18.65 -1.30
N MET A 148 11.65 18.68 -0.87
CA MET A 148 10.58 17.97 -1.59
C MET A 148 10.30 18.55 -2.98
N THR A 149 10.45 19.86 -3.15
CA THR A 149 10.35 20.50 -4.48
C THR A 149 11.51 20.05 -5.37
N ALA A 150 12.73 19.97 -4.84
CA ALA A 150 13.90 19.49 -5.57
C ALA A 150 13.73 18.00 -5.98
N LEU A 151 13.19 17.16 -5.10
CA LEU A 151 12.87 15.75 -5.40
C LEU A 151 11.80 15.61 -6.50
N ALA A 152 10.81 16.49 -6.53
CA ALA A 152 9.76 16.47 -7.53
C ALA A 152 10.19 17.07 -8.90
N LEU A 153 11.22 17.91 -8.93
CA LEU A 153 11.62 18.63 -10.14
C LEU A 153 12.01 17.72 -11.32
N PRO A 154 12.79 16.63 -11.15
CA PRO A 154 13.13 15.71 -12.24
C PRO A 154 11.90 15.08 -12.91
N PHE A 155 10.83 14.88 -12.17
CA PHE A 155 9.58 14.29 -12.67
C PHE A 155 8.79 15.24 -13.59
N ARG A 156 9.24 16.48 -13.81
CA ARG A 156 8.73 17.34 -14.90
C ARG A 156 9.15 16.83 -16.28
N ILE A 157 10.21 16.02 -16.34
CA ILE A 157 10.74 15.46 -17.59
C ILE A 157 10.09 14.09 -17.82
N GLY A 158 9.30 13.95 -18.88
CA GLY A 158 8.56 12.72 -19.18
C GLY A 158 9.44 11.48 -19.33
N ALA A 159 10.65 11.62 -19.87
CA ALA A 159 11.60 10.52 -19.97
C ALA A 159 12.03 10.00 -18.59
N ILE A 160 12.24 10.88 -17.60
CA ILE A 160 12.61 10.50 -16.24
C ILE A 160 11.45 9.79 -15.56
N ARG A 161 10.21 10.30 -15.72
CA ARG A 161 9.01 9.63 -15.20
C ARG A 161 8.93 8.19 -15.71
N ARG A 162 8.97 8.02 -17.03
CA ARG A 162 8.90 6.69 -17.66
C ARG A 162 10.03 5.77 -17.20
N ALA A 163 11.26 6.28 -17.12
CA ALA A 163 12.40 5.50 -16.66
C ALA A 163 12.23 5.04 -15.21
N THR A 164 11.82 5.97 -14.31
CA THR A 164 11.64 5.64 -12.88
C THR A 164 10.54 4.60 -12.68
N TYR A 165 9.36 4.82 -13.26
CA TYR A 165 8.25 3.87 -13.11
C TYR A 165 8.50 2.55 -13.84
N GLY A 166 9.26 2.56 -14.95
CA GLY A 166 9.72 1.35 -15.63
C GLY A 166 10.74 0.52 -14.84
N LEU A 167 11.28 1.04 -13.74
CA LEU A 167 12.07 0.23 -12.80
C LEU A 167 11.20 -0.52 -11.79
N LEU A 168 9.98 -0.03 -11.53
CA LEU A 168 9.06 -0.55 -10.52
C LEU A 168 8.08 -1.59 -11.08
N ALA A 169 7.80 -1.55 -12.38
CA ALA A 169 6.97 -2.52 -13.05
C ALA A 169 7.79 -3.32 -14.08
N LYS A 170 7.38 -4.55 -14.33
CA LYS A 170 7.95 -5.40 -15.39
C LYS A 170 7.39 -5.00 -16.75
N HIS A 171 6.10 -4.69 -16.79
CA HIS A 171 5.41 -4.28 -18.00
C HIS A 171 5.29 -2.76 -18.11
N PRO A 172 5.25 -2.20 -19.33
CA PRO A 172 5.13 -0.76 -19.52
C PRO A 172 3.83 -0.20 -18.91
N ILE A 173 3.96 0.81 -18.06
CA ILE A 173 2.83 1.55 -17.51
C ILE A 173 2.45 2.65 -18.49
N GLY A 174 1.16 2.80 -18.77
CA GLY A 174 0.65 3.86 -19.66
C GLY A 174 1.11 5.25 -19.19
N PRO A 175 1.66 6.09 -20.07
CA PRO A 175 2.21 7.40 -19.70
C PRO A 175 1.18 8.31 -19.04
N GLU A 176 -0.08 8.22 -19.46
CA GLU A 176 -1.19 9.00 -18.90
C GLU A 176 -1.46 8.65 -17.43
N LEU A 177 -1.33 7.39 -17.07
CA LEU A 177 -1.47 6.95 -15.68
C LEU A 177 -0.33 7.50 -14.82
N VAL A 178 0.90 7.37 -15.26
CA VAL A 178 2.09 7.92 -14.57
C VAL A 178 2.00 9.44 -14.42
N ASP A 179 1.61 10.14 -15.47
CA ASP A 179 1.45 11.59 -15.47
C ASP A 179 0.37 12.01 -14.47
N SER A 180 -0.73 11.28 -14.42
CA SER A 180 -1.82 11.57 -13.48
C SER A 180 -1.47 11.29 -12.01
N TRP A 181 -0.61 10.30 -11.73
CA TRP A 181 -0.08 10.07 -10.37
C TRP A 181 0.81 11.19 -9.88
N LEU A 182 1.59 11.79 -10.78
CA LEU A 182 2.56 12.82 -10.42
C LEU A 182 2.00 14.25 -10.52
N ALA A 183 0.87 14.45 -11.18
CA ALA A 183 0.27 15.79 -11.32
C ALA A 183 -0.08 16.44 -9.97
N PRO A 184 -0.66 15.74 -8.96
CA PRO A 184 -1.08 16.35 -7.71
C PRO A 184 0.07 16.94 -6.87
N ILE A 185 1.31 16.42 -6.98
CA ILE A 185 2.46 16.90 -6.21
C ILE A 185 2.88 18.33 -6.59
N ALA A 186 2.42 18.84 -7.72
CA ALA A 186 2.60 20.24 -8.10
C ALA A 186 1.89 21.19 -7.12
N GLY A 187 0.78 20.74 -6.51
CA GLY A 187 0.05 21.48 -5.49
C GLY A 187 0.82 21.56 -4.16
N GLU A 188 0.82 22.74 -3.53
CA GLU A 188 1.57 22.97 -2.28
C GLU A 188 1.08 22.08 -1.14
N GLY A 189 -0.23 21.90 -1.00
CA GLY A 189 -0.83 21.06 0.04
C GLY A 189 -0.43 19.60 -0.09
N VAL A 190 -0.54 19.01 -1.30
CA VAL A 190 -0.15 17.63 -1.58
C VAL A 190 1.37 17.45 -1.38
N ARG A 191 2.16 18.41 -1.85
CA ARG A 191 3.62 18.39 -1.66
C ARG A 191 4.01 18.47 -0.17
N ARG A 192 3.30 19.26 0.64
CA ARG A 192 3.45 19.31 2.10
C ARG A 192 3.16 17.92 2.71
N ASP A 193 2.06 17.30 2.32
CA ASP A 193 1.63 16.02 2.85
C ASP A 193 2.61 14.90 2.46
N THR A 194 3.00 14.85 1.20
CA THR A 194 4.04 13.93 0.70
C THR A 194 5.37 14.12 1.45
N ARG A 195 5.75 15.39 1.73
CA ARG A 195 6.94 15.69 2.52
C ARG A 195 6.88 15.10 3.93
N LYS A 196 5.73 15.19 4.60
CA LYS A 196 5.58 14.63 5.96
C LYS A 196 5.87 13.13 5.99
N PHE A 197 5.27 12.37 5.08
CA PHE A 197 5.53 10.94 4.96
C PHE A 197 6.98 10.66 4.60
N THR A 198 7.46 11.25 3.48
CA THR A 198 8.80 10.99 2.96
C THR A 198 9.89 11.36 3.96
N ALA A 199 9.80 12.52 4.61
CA ALA A 199 10.80 12.97 5.59
C ALA A 199 10.84 12.10 6.86
N ALA A 200 9.71 11.47 7.20
CA ALA A 200 9.58 10.61 8.37
C ALA A 200 9.93 9.15 8.08
N ALA A 201 9.95 8.72 6.81
CA ALA A 201 10.26 7.33 6.43
C ALA A 201 11.59 6.90 7.04
N ASN A 202 11.57 5.79 7.79
CA ASN A 202 12.72 5.31 8.54
C ASN A 202 12.56 3.82 8.87
N LYS A 203 13.63 3.06 8.66
CA LYS A 203 13.69 1.61 8.93
C LYS A 203 13.29 1.20 10.37
N ARG A 204 13.38 2.12 11.34
CA ARG A 204 12.98 1.82 12.72
C ARG A 204 11.54 1.33 12.80
N TYR A 205 10.64 1.90 12.01
CA TYR A 205 9.22 1.54 12.04
C TYR A 205 8.95 0.13 11.52
N THR A 206 9.62 -0.26 10.44
CA THR A 206 9.51 -1.62 9.88
C THR A 206 10.26 -2.66 10.72
N LEU A 207 11.34 -2.28 11.39
CA LEU A 207 12.02 -3.14 12.38
C LEU A 207 11.14 -3.37 13.62
N GLU A 208 10.53 -2.31 14.17
CA GLU A 208 9.60 -2.41 15.29
C GLU A 208 8.34 -3.21 14.92
N ALA A 209 7.80 -3.00 13.72
CA ALA A 209 6.66 -3.77 13.22
C ALA A 209 7.02 -5.25 13.08
N ALA A 210 8.17 -5.58 12.48
CA ALA A 210 8.63 -6.95 12.32
C ALA A 210 8.77 -7.69 13.66
N GLU A 211 9.27 -7.01 14.70
CA GLU A 211 9.38 -7.61 16.03
C GLU A 211 8.02 -7.93 16.64
N ARG A 212 7.04 -7.03 16.50
CA ARG A 212 5.67 -7.26 16.98
C ARG A 212 4.92 -8.31 16.15
N LEU A 213 5.19 -8.41 14.85
CA LEU A 213 4.58 -9.39 13.98
C LEU A 213 4.97 -10.84 14.30
N ARG A 214 6.00 -11.09 15.14
CA ARG A 214 6.33 -12.43 15.66
C ARG A 214 5.19 -13.05 16.46
N THR A 215 4.34 -12.25 17.05
CA THR A 215 3.17 -12.66 17.83
C THR A 215 1.85 -12.36 17.11
N PHE A 216 1.91 -12.09 15.82
CA PHE A 216 0.72 -11.81 15.02
C PHE A 216 -0.02 -13.12 14.70
N GLU A 217 -1.21 -13.28 15.26
CA GLU A 217 -2.01 -14.51 15.18
C GLU A 217 -3.00 -14.51 13.99
N ARG A 218 -3.07 -13.43 13.23
CA ARG A 218 -3.95 -13.36 12.05
C ARG A 218 -3.25 -13.94 10.83
N PRO A 219 -4.00 -14.57 9.90
CA PRO A 219 -3.41 -15.14 8.70
C PRO A 219 -2.67 -14.09 7.87
N LEU A 220 -1.47 -14.43 7.39
CA LEU A 220 -0.67 -13.60 6.52
C LEU A 220 -0.26 -14.37 5.26
N ARG A 221 -0.39 -13.70 4.11
CA ARG A 221 0.02 -14.22 2.81
C ARG A 221 0.87 -13.19 2.08
N PHE A 222 1.91 -13.66 1.40
CA PHE A 222 2.67 -12.84 0.46
C PHE A 222 2.30 -13.25 -0.97
N ALA A 223 2.00 -12.26 -1.81
CA ALA A 223 1.92 -12.40 -3.26
C ALA A 223 3.10 -11.61 -3.86
N TRP A 224 4.27 -12.24 -3.97
CA TRP A 224 5.52 -11.54 -4.19
C TRP A 224 6.06 -11.73 -5.60
N GLY A 225 6.24 -10.62 -6.33
CA GLY A 225 6.87 -10.60 -7.65
C GLY A 225 8.33 -11.03 -7.56
N SER A 226 8.69 -12.07 -8.30
CA SER A 226 10.02 -12.70 -8.22
C SER A 226 11.14 -11.92 -8.91
N GLU A 227 10.79 -10.91 -9.71
CA GLU A 227 11.74 -10.15 -10.53
C GLU A 227 11.90 -8.69 -10.08
N ASP A 228 11.56 -8.40 -8.82
CA ASP A 228 11.70 -7.08 -8.23
C ASP A 228 13.17 -6.71 -8.02
N ARG A 229 13.50 -5.48 -8.38
CA ARG A 229 14.83 -4.92 -8.25
C ARG A 229 15.12 -4.34 -6.87
N PHE A 230 14.07 -3.96 -6.13
CA PHE A 230 14.15 -3.24 -4.85
C PHE A 230 13.77 -4.11 -3.67
N PHE A 231 12.68 -4.85 -3.77
CA PHE A 231 12.18 -5.75 -2.74
C PHE A 231 12.46 -7.20 -3.14
N LYS A 232 13.67 -7.65 -2.86
CA LYS A 232 14.16 -8.97 -3.27
C LYS A 232 13.41 -10.10 -2.54
N PRO A 233 13.48 -11.34 -3.08
CA PRO A 233 12.86 -12.51 -2.47
C PRO A 233 13.19 -12.71 -0.99
N ASP A 234 14.43 -12.46 -0.58
CA ASP A 234 14.89 -12.60 0.81
C ASP A 234 14.13 -11.71 1.81
N HIS A 235 13.55 -10.58 1.37
CA HIS A 235 12.70 -9.75 2.22
C HIS A 235 11.40 -10.49 2.60
N ALA A 236 10.74 -11.12 1.63
CA ALA A 236 9.54 -11.92 1.89
C ALA A 236 9.85 -13.15 2.72
N GLU A 237 10.96 -13.86 2.42
CA GLU A 237 11.40 -15.04 3.15
C GLU A 237 11.69 -14.72 4.62
N ARG A 238 12.35 -13.60 4.91
CA ARG A 238 12.62 -13.15 6.28
C ARG A 238 11.35 -12.79 7.05
N LEU A 239 10.39 -12.12 6.39
CA LEU A 239 9.08 -11.82 7.02
C LEU A 239 8.29 -13.09 7.27
N ALA A 240 8.22 -13.99 6.31
CA ALA A 240 7.53 -15.28 6.46
C ALA A 240 8.16 -16.14 7.57
N ALA A 241 9.49 -16.06 7.76
CA ALA A 241 10.17 -16.81 8.80
C ALA A 241 9.87 -16.33 10.24
N ILE A 242 9.36 -15.11 10.42
CA ILE A 242 9.07 -14.54 11.75
C ILE A 242 7.59 -14.49 12.08
N VAL A 243 6.70 -14.60 11.09
CA VAL A 243 5.25 -14.56 11.31
C VAL A 243 4.69 -15.98 11.26
N PRO A 244 3.98 -16.43 12.30
CA PRO A 244 3.40 -17.77 12.32
C PRO A 244 2.47 -18.01 11.12
N ASP A 245 2.55 -19.21 10.53
CA ASP A 245 1.71 -19.67 9.41
C ASP A 245 1.73 -18.77 8.14
N ALA A 246 2.67 -17.84 8.05
CA ALA A 246 2.85 -17.03 6.85
C ALA A 246 3.33 -17.90 5.68
N ARG A 247 2.78 -17.63 4.48
CA ARG A 247 3.17 -18.34 3.26
C ARG A 247 3.46 -17.35 2.14
N ILE A 248 4.41 -17.72 1.28
CA ILE A 248 4.81 -16.93 0.12
C ILE A 248 4.31 -17.61 -1.14
N GLU A 249 3.57 -16.84 -1.93
CA GLU A 249 3.18 -17.18 -3.28
C GLU A 249 4.01 -16.32 -4.24
N TRP A 250 4.91 -16.97 -4.96
CA TRP A 250 5.73 -16.28 -5.95
C TRP A 250 4.94 -15.96 -7.21
N VAL A 251 5.06 -14.72 -7.65
CA VAL A 251 4.42 -14.24 -8.88
C VAL A 251 5.51 -13.98 -9.90
N ALA A 252 5.59 -14.83 -10.91
CA ALA A 252 6.53 -14.69 -12.02
C ALA A 252 6.16 -13.48 -12.89
N ASP A 253 7.15 -12.95 -13.64
CA ASP A 253 6.97 -11.84 -14.58
C ASP A 253 6.37 -10.59 -13.91
N ALA A 254 6.83 -10.28 -12.69
CA ALA A 254 6.36 -9.16 -11.88
C ALA A 254 7.48 -8.51 -11.09
N GLY A 255 7.46 -7.18 -11.03
CA GLY A 255 8.34 -6.33 -10.22
C GLY A 255 7.64 -5.80 -8.95
N THR A 256 8.01 -4.60 -8.51
CA THR A 256 7.42 -3.94 -7.33
C THR A 256 5.90 -3.76 -7.49
N PHE A 257 5.45 -3.35 -8.67
CA PHE A 257 4.03 -3.15 -8.95
C PHE A 257 3.34 -4.42 -9.44
N VAL A 258 3.47 -5.49 -8.65
CA VAL A 258 2.83 -6.79 -8.91
C VAL A 258 1.34 -6.66 -9.27
N PRO A 259 0.54 -5.76 -8.64
CA PRO A 259 -0.86 -5.58 -8.99
C PRO A 259 -1.10 -5.10 -10.43
N LEU A 260 -0.14 -4.38 -11.03
CA LEU A 260 -0.19 -3.95 -12.42
C LEU A 260 0.36 -5.01 -13.36
N ASP A 261 1.46 -5.65 -12.97
CA ASP A 261 2.14 -6.63 -13.82
C ASP A 261 1.31 -7.91 -13.98
N GLN A 262 0.73 -8.42 -12.87
CA GLN A 262 0.02 -9.70 -12.82
C GLN A 262 -1.31 -9.60 -12.05
N PRO A 263 -2.25 -8.71 -12.46
CA PRO A 263 -3.48 -8.46 -11.72
C PRO A 263 -4.38 -9.70 -11.58
N ALA A 264 -4.39 -10.58 -12.57
CA ALA A 264 -5.18 -11.81 -12.52
C ALA A 264 -4.64 -12.78 -11.46
N ARG A 265 -3.32 -12.97 -11.43
CA ARG A 265 -2.68 -13.85 -10.45
C ARG A 265 -2.82 -13.33 -9.03
N VAL A 266 -2.62 -12.02 -8.82
CA VAL A 266 -2.81 -11.39 -7.51
C VAL A 266 -4.24 -11.54 -7.03
N ALA A 267 -5.23 -11.32 -7.88
CA ALA A 267 -6.63 -11.49 -7.53
C ALA A 267 -6.95 -12.95 -7.17
N GLU A 268 -6.46 -13.92 -7.94
CA GLU A 268 -6.61 -15.35 -7.65
C GLU A 268 -6.04 -15.72 -6.27
N LEU A 269 -4.82 -15.26 -5.97
CA LEU A 269 -4.15 -15.51 -4.70
C LEU A 269 -4.91 -14.90 -3.51
N ILE A 270 -5.37 -13.67 -3.64
CA ILE A 270 -6.19 -13.01 -2.61
C ILE A 270 -7.49 -13.77 -2.39
N ALA A 271 -8.22 -14.10 -3.47
CA ALA A 271 -9.50 -14.80 -3.38
C ALA A 271 -9.34 -16.19 -2.74
N GLY A 272 -8.33 -16.95 -3.14
CA GLY A 272 -8.02 -18.27 -2.56
C GLY A 272 -7.74 -18.16 -1.07
N PHE A 273 -6.87 -17.22 -0.68
CA PHE A 273 -6.49 -17.01 0.71
C PHE A 273 -7.66 -16.61 1.61
N VAL A 274 -8.53 -15.71 1.13
CA VAL A 274 -9.68 -15.28 1.92
C VAL A 274 -10.68 -16.44 2.11
N ARG A 275 -10.93 -17.22 1.06
CA ARG A 275 -11.83 -18.39 1.12
C ARG A 275 -11.32 -19.53 2.01
N GLU A 276 -10.00 -19.79 2.03
CA GLU A 276 -9.38 -20.77 2.94
C GLU A 276 -9.72 -20.48 4.41
N GLY A 277 -9.67 -19.21 4.83
CA GLY A 277 -9.98 -18.81 6.20
C GLY A 277 -11.47 -18.87 6.55
N SER A 278 -12.35 -18.64 5.59
CA SER A 278 -13.81 -18.68 5.81
C SER A 278 -14.33 -20.10 6.00
N GLY A 279 -13.70 -21.10 5.37
CA GLY A 279 -14.04 -22.52 5.57
C GLY A 279 -13.69 -23.06 6.97
N VAL A 280 -12.56 -22.63 7.54
CA VAL A 280 -12.12 -23.04 8.89
C VAL A 280 -12.97 -22.42 9.99
N ALA A 281 -13.55 -21.24 9.77
CA ALA A 281 -14.44 -20.59 10.72
C ALA A 281 -15.81 -21.27 10.80
N ALA A 282 -16.33 -21.80 9.68
CA ALA A 282 -17.59 -22.54 9.64
C ALA A 282 -17.48 -23.90 10.37
N ASP A 283 -16.35 -24.60 10.25
CA ASP A 283 -16.11 -25.90 10.93
C ASP A 283 -15.88 -25.75 12.46
N ARG A 284 -15.47 -24.57 12.94
CA ARG A 284 -15.30 -24.31 14.39
C ARG A 284 -16.57 -23.83 15.08
N ALA A 285 -17.59 -23.43 14.30
CA ALA A 285 -18.87 -22.95 14.80
C ALA A 285 -19.99 -24.02 14.73
N ALA A 286 -19.73 -25.17 14.16
CA ALA A 286 -20.58 -26.36 14.10
C ALA A 286 -20.15 -27.39 15.17
#